data_4dc704e87eb0c5d962770b9889c8b79b
#
_entry.id   4dc704e87eb0c5d962770b9889c8b79b
#
_cell.length_a   1.000
_cell.length_b   1.000
_cell.length_c   1.000
_cell.angle_alpha   90.00
_cell.angle_beta   90.00
_cell.angle_gamma   90.00
#
_symmetry.space_group_name_H-M   'P 1'
#
loop_
_entity.id
_entity.type
_entity.pdbx_description
1 polymer ?
#
loop_
_entity_poly.entity_id
_entity_poly.type
_entity_poly.pdbx_seq_one_letter_code
_entity_poly.pdbx_strand_id
1 'polypeptide(L)'
;MAGEERTGGHRRGARPAGRAASRAGRNTAEFQNGIPFHDHPPPCVRFFGMVDQRQKSFHLRGSRGLIFPVKWHEPFGLAVTESLWFGMPVFCTPYGSLPELVVPEVGALSASASELRERLLQWNAYSPRICHEYARDLFNSQVMAERYLACYERVSGGGTLNDGRSFACDTACRLPFCE
;
A
#
# COMPACT_ATOMS: atom_id res chain seq x y z
N MET A 1 60.14 49.22 -18.49
CA MET A 1 58.93 49.62 -17.74
C MET A 1 58.14 48.38 -17.48
N ALA A 2 58.23 47.93 -16.26
CA ALA A 2 57.71 46.65 -15.81
C ALA A 2 56.29 46.85 -15.23
N GLY A 3 55.33 46.08 -15.68
CA GLY A 3 53.99 45.98 -15.08
C GLY A 3 53.88 44.72 -14.25
N GLU A 4 53.69 44.87 -12.97
CA GLU A 4 53.49 43.77 -12.00
C GLU A 4 52.05 43.23 -12.08
N GLU A 5 51.94 41.98 -12.50
CA GLU A 5 50.70 41.22 -12.35
C GLU A 5 50.60 40.61 -10.95
N ARG A 6 49.69 41.08 -10.14
CA ARG A 6 49.31 40.48 -8.85
C ARG A 6 48.27 39.36 -9.08
N THR A 7 48.72 38.15 -9.01
CA THR A 7 47.84 36.99 -8.95
C THR A 7 47.24 36.85 -7.57
N GLY A 8 46.00 37.26 -7.40
CA GLY A 8 45.20 37.05 -6.19
C GLY A 8 44.62 35.63 -6.17
N GLY A 9 45.29 34.73 -5.46
CA GLY A 9 44.76 33.36 -5.24
C GLY A 9 43.55 33.35 -4.31
N HIS A 10 42.38 33.19 -4.85
CA HIS A 10 41.19 32.90 -4.06
C HIS A 10 41.21 31.45 -3.60
N ARG A 11 41.64 31.24 -2.35
CA ARG A 11 41.43 29.99 -1.63
C ARG A 11 39.91 29.84 -1.40
N ARG A 12 39.27 28.98 -2.20
CA ARG A 12 37.91 28.51 -1.93
C ARG A 12 37.98 27.60 -0.70
N GLY A 13 37.57 28.12 0.43
CA GLY A 13 37.35 27.37 1.64
C GLY A 13 36.35 26.26 1.39
N ALA A 14 36.76 25.01 1.60
CA ALA A 14 35.88 23.86 1.61
C ALA A 14 34.85 24.07 2.71
N ARG A 15 33.56 24.23 2.34
CA ARG A 15 32.43 24.17 3.27
C ARG A 15 32.39 22.76 3.83
N PRO A 16 32.31 22.58 5.16
CA PRO A 16 32.05 21.26 5.73
C PRO A 16 30.71 20.78 5.20
N ALA A 17 30.67 19.54 4.74
CA ALA A 17 29.47 18.86 4.35
C ALA A 17 28.48 18.85 5.55
N GLY A 18 27.59 19.81 5.54
CA GLY A 18 26.49 19.86 6.50
C GLY A 18 25.68 18.58 6.34
N ARG A 19 25.60 17.82 7.42
CA ARG A 19 24.62 16.75 7.58
C ARG A 19 23.26 17.33 7.17
N ALA A 20 22.76 16.90 6.03
CA ALA A 20 21.36 17.07 5.69
C ALA A 20 20.58 16.22 6.69
N ALA A 21 20.28 16.81 7.85
CA ALA A 21 19.20 16.35 8.68
C ALA A 21 17.94 16.56 7.84
N SER A 22 17.51 15.52 7.15
CA SER A 22 16.18 15.47 6.58
C SER A 22 15.23 15.66 7.77
N ARG A 23 14.73 16.88 7.92
CA ARG A 23 13.52 17.12 8.70
C ARG A 23 12.44 16.31 8.00
N ALA A 24 12.30 15.04 8.38
CA ALA A 24 11.06 14.32 8.21
C ALA A 24 10.01 15.19 8.87
N GLY A 25 9.18 15.84 8.05
CA GLY A 25 8.09 16.64 8.54
C GLY A 25 7.32 15.76 9.51
N ARG A 26 7.12 16.26 10.72
CA ARG A 26 6.17 15.72 11.68
C ARG A 26 4.77 15.92 11.13
N ASN A 27 4.42 15.18 10.08
CA ASN A 27 3.05 14.82 9.82
C ASN A 27 2.82 13.55 10.64
N THR A 28 2.68 13.76 11.94
CA THR A 28 1.90 12.89 12.78
C THR A 28 0.45 13.02 12.29
N ALA A 29 0.13 12.43 11.16
CA ALA A 29 -1.21 11.92 10.98
C ALA A 29 -1.34 10.94 12.14
N GLU A 30 -2.04 11.37 13.18
CA GLU A 30 -2.52 10.51 14.23
C GLU A 30 -3.27 9.39 13.51
N PHE A 31 -2.59 8.26 13.36
CA PHE A 31 -3.26 7.03 13.03
C PHE A 31 -4.12 6.72 14.25
N GLN A 32 -5.37 7.22 14.23
CA GLN A 32 -6.36 7.10 15.29
C GLN A 32 -6.81 5.67 15.54
N ASN A 33 -6.04 4.67 15.17
CA ASN A 33 -6.38 3.25 15.26
C ASN A 33 -5.59 2.48 16.31
N GLY A 34 -5.16 3.14 17.40
CA GLY A 34 -4.79 2.43 18.62
C GLY A 34 -3.56 1.51 18.56
N ILE A 35 -2.74 1.63 17.52
CA ILE A 35 -1.38 1.08 17.55
C ILE A 35 -0.53 2.12 18.28
N PRO A 36 0.04 1.81 19.46
CA PRO A 36 0.93 2.73 20.13
C PRO A 36 2.10 3.02 19.18
N PHE A 37 2.20 4.25 18.73
CA PHE A 37 3.35 4.73 17.99
C PHE A 37 4.50 4.75 19.00
N HIS A 38 5.33 3.73 19.00
CA HIS A 38 6.56 3.75 19.78
C HIS A 38 7.48 4.79 19.15
N ASP A 39 7.94 5.75 19.94
CA ASP A 39 8.91 6.78 19.49
C ASP A 39 10.19 6.16 18.90
N HIS A 40 10.43 4.89 19.18
CA HIS A 40 11.53 4.09 18.65
C HIS A 40 11.00 2.76 18.09
N PRO A 41 10.81 2.67 16.76
CA PRO A 41 10.44 1.40 16.15
C PRO A 41 11.55 0.36 16.37
N PRO A 42 11.21 -0.93 16.48
CA PRO A 42 12.19 -2.00 16.51
C PRO A 42 13.20 -1.87 15.37
N PRO A 43 14.46 -2.29 15.53
CA PRO A 43 15.51 -2.15 14.50
C PRO A 43 15.15 -2.76 13.13
N CYS A 44 14.19 -3.70 13.12
CA CYS A 44 13.69 -4.35 11.92
C CYS A 44 12.55 -3.58 11.21
N VAL A 45 12.06 -2.48 11.80
CA VAL A 45 10.96 -1.67 11.24
C VAL A 45 11.49 -0.34 10.74
N ARG A 46 11.11 0.03 9.52
CA ARG A 46 11.42 1.34 8.93
C ARG A 46 10.14 2.06 8.55
N PHE A 47 10.00 3.30 8.98
CA PHE A 47 8.93 4.21 8.54
C PHE A 47 9.44 5.09 7.41
N PHE A 48 8.76 5.05 6.28
CA PHE A 48 9.11 5.87 5.11
C PHE A 48 8.29 7.16 5.02
N GLY A 49 7.19 7.26 5.78
CA GLY A 49 6.27 8.40 5.67
C GLY A 49 5.59 8.45 4.29
N MET A 50 5.29 9.66 3.83
CA MET A 50 4.75 9.87 2.49
C MET A 50 5.87 9.70 1.47
N VAL A 51 5.69 8.77 0.55
CA VAL A 51 6.61 8.46 -0.54
C VAL A 51 5.99 8.80 -1.90
N ASP A 52 6.82 9.25 -2.83
CA ASP A 52 6.38 9.45 -4.21
C ASP A 52 6.23 8.10 -4.96
N GLN A 53 5.70 8.17 -6.19
CA GLN A 53 5.44 6.97 -6.99
C GLN A 53 6.72 6.17 -7.31
N ARG A 54 7.88 6.85 -7.48
CA ARG A 54 9.15 6.18 -7.78
C ARG A 54 9.68 5.45 -6.54
N GLN A 55 9.65 6.12 -5.41
CA GLN A 55 10.05 5.56 -4.11
C GLN A 55 9.15 4.37 -3.74
N LYS A 56 7.82 4.52 -3.90
CA LYS A 56 6.87 3.43 -3.67
C LYS A 56 7.20 2.22 -4.54
N SER A 57 7.37 2.41 -5.85
CA SER A 57 7.72 1.33 -6.78
C SER A 57 9.05 0.66 -6.43
N PHE A 58 10.04 1.43 -5.97
CA PHE A 58 11.32 0.87 -5.52
C PHE A 58 11.16 -0.04 -4.31
N HIS A 59 10.40 0.40 -3.30
CA HIS A 59 10.17 -0.41 -2.09
C HIS A 59 9.32 -1.65 -2.39
N LEU A 60 8.27 -1.51 -3.20
CA LEU A 60 7.40 -2.62 -3.56
C LEU A 60 8.15 -3.73 -4.32
N ARG A 61 9.01 -3.38 -5.29
CA ARG A 61 9.82 -4.36 -6.04
C ARG A 61 10.75 -5.20 -5.17
N GLY A 62 11.18 -4.69 -4.02
CA GLY A 62 12.06 -5.40 -3.09
C GLY A 62 11.31 -6.13 -1.97
N SER A 63 10.00 -6.02 -1.90
CA SER A 63 9.19 -6.59 -0.84
C SER A 63 8.75 -8.02 -1.17
N ARG A 64 8.47 -8.81 -0.13
CA ARG A 64 8.05 -10.21 -0.24
C ARG A 64 6.55 -10.42 -0.14
N GLY A 65 5.82 -9.42 0.31
CA GLY A 65 4.37 -9.46 0.47
C GLY A 65 3.84 -8.21 1.15
N LEU A 66 2.54 -8.03 1.10
CA LEU A 66 1.81 -6.96 1.80
C LEU A 66 1.09 -7.55 3.01
N ILE A 67 1.26 -6.92 4.17
CA ILE A 67 0.46 -7.19 5.37
C ILE A 67 -0.53 -6.03 5.52
N PHE A 68 -1.82 -6.33 5.46
CA PHE A 68 -2.89 -5.33 5.44
C PHE A 68 -4.05 -5.71 6.39
N PRO A 69 -3.81 -5.75 7.73
CA PRO A 69 -4.78 -6.19 8.73
C PRO A 69 -5.71 -5.06 9.15
N VAL A 70 -6.51 -4.54 8.24
CA VAL A 70 -7.45 -3.44 8.50
C VAL A 70 -8.59 -3.87 9.41
N LYS A 71 -9.09 -2.94 10.23
CA LYS A 71 -10.24 -3.14 11.14
C LYS A 71 -11.43 -2.26 10.74
N TRP A 72 -11.62 -2.09 9.43
CA TRP A 72 -12.74 -1.39 8.81
C TRP A 72 -13.13 -2.10 7.51
N HIS A 73 -14.30 -1.78 7.00
CA HIS A 73 -14.72 -2.24 5.67
C HIS A 73 -13.97 -1.46 4.60
N GLU A 74 -12.96 -2.10 4.02
CA GLU A 74 -12.16 -1.49 2.93
C GLU A 74 -13.03 -1.33 1.68
N PRO A 75 -13.14 -0.12 1.10
CA PRO A 75 -14.01 0.10 -0.06
C PRO A 75 -13.53 -0.59 -1.32
N PHE A 76 -12.20 -0.59 -1.59
CA PHE A 76 -11.60 -1.24 -2.75
C PHE A 76 -10.29 -1.93 -2.44
N GLY A 77 -9.31 -1.25 -1.81
CA GLY A 77 -8.00 -1.82 -1.50
C GLY A 77 -6.96 -1.62 -2.61
N LEU A 78 -6.71 -0.37 -3.02
CA LEU A 78 -5.66 -0.07 -4.01
C LEU A 78 -4.28 -0.61 -3.63
N ALA A 79 -3.93 -0.60 -2.34
CA ALA A 79 -2.67 -1.16 -1.86
C ALA A 79 -2.55 -2.66 -2.16
N VAL A 80 -3.67 -3.39 -2.12
CA VAL A 80 -3.75 -4.83 -2.44
C VAL A 80 -3.46 -5.04 -3.93
N THR A 81 -4.17 -4.34 -4.81
CA THR A 81 -3.98 -4.48 -6.27
C THR A 81 -2.59 -4.03 -6.71
N GLU A 82 -2.04 -2.97 -6.11
CA GLU A 82 -0.65 -2.54 -6.33
C GLU A 82 0.35 -3.61 -5.89
N SER A 83 0.15 -4.23 -4.72
CA SER A 83 0.99 -5.33 -4.24
C SER A 83 1.02 -6.49 -5.24
N LEU A 84 -0.17 -6.95 -5.63
CA LEU A 84 -0.31 -8.04 -6.59
C LEU A 84 0.31 -7.70 -7.95
N TRP A 85 0.18 -6.45 -8.41
CA TRP A 85 0.84 -5.98 -9.64
C TRP A 85 2.37 -6.14 -9.60
N PHE A 86 2.98 -5.92 -8.44
CA PHE A 86 4.42 -6.15 -8.24
C PHE A 86 4.79 -7.62 -7.96
N GLY A 87 3.82 -8.53 -8.04
CA GLY A 87 4.04 -9.96 -7.83
C GLY A 87 4.12 -10.36 -6.36
N MET A 88 3.61 -9.55 -5.46
CA MET A 88 3.67 -9.80 -4.02
C MET A 88 2.33 -10.35 -3.51
N PRO A 89 2.33 -11.46 -2.77
CA PRO A 89 1.14 -11.97 -2.12
C PRO A 89 0.65 -11.03 -1.02
N VAL A 90 -0.64 -11.13 -0.69
CA VAL A 90 -1.31 -10.27 0.28
C VAL A 90 -1.83 -11.08 1.46
N PHE A 91 -1.59 -10.56 2.67
CA PHE A 91 -2.05 -11.13 3.93
C PHE A 91 -2.91 -10.08 4.64
N CYS A 92 -4.22 -10.25 4.66
CA CYS A 92 -5.14 -9.23 5.15
C CYS A 92 -6.34 -9.81 5.89
N THR A 93 -7.12 -8.92 6.50
CA THR A 93 -8.39 -9.26 7.13
C THR A 93 -9.51 -9.40 6.09
N PRO A 94 -10.57 -10.19 6.37
CA PRO A 94 -11.64 -10.45 5.40
C PRO A 94 -12.75 -9.39 5.45
N TYR A 95 -12.40 -8.09 5.40
CA TYR A 95 -13.37 -7.01 5.58
C TYR A 95 -13.55 -6.14 4.35
N GLY A 96 -14.80 -5.76 4.06
CA GLY A 96 -15.16 -4.95 2.91
C GLY A 96 -14.93 -5.69 1.60
N SER A 97 -14.22 -5.06 0.67
CA SER A 97 -13.88 -5.62 -0.65
C SER A 97 -12.77 -6.67 -0.64
N LEU A 98 -12.04 -6.83 0.47
CA LEU A 98 -10.84 -7.68 0.51
C LEU A 98 -11.12 -9.15 0.14
N PRO A 99 -12.25 -9.78 0.51
CA PRO A 99 -12.59 -11.12 0.06
C PRO A 99 -12.83 -11.26 -1.46
N GLU A 100 -13.16 -10.14 -2.13
CA GLU A 100 -13.33 -10.12 -3.58
C GLU A 100 -11.99 -9.97 -4.32
N LEU A 101 -10.99 -9.40 -3.65
CA LEU A 101 -9.68 -9.10 -4.22
C LEU A 101 -8.65 -10.20 -3.98
N VAL A 102 -8.74 -10.91 -2.86
CA VAL A 102 -7.70 -11.85 -2.43
C VAL A 102 -8.23 -13.28 -2.47
N VAL A 103 -7.86 -13.98 -3.53
CA VAL A 103 -8.11 -15.42 -3.69
C VAL A 103 -6.93 -16.24 -3.13
N PRO A 104 -7.12 -17.54 -2.81
CA PRO A 104 -6.09 -18.38 -2.18
C PRO A 104 -4.75 -18.45 -2.94
N GLU A 105 -4.77 -18.24 -4.26
CA GLU A 105 -3.58 -18.30 -5.12
C GLU A 105 -2.68 -17.07 -5.00
N VAL A 106 -3.21 -15.95 -4.49
CA VAL A 106 -2.51 -14.67 -4.42
C VAL A 106 -2.35 -14.13 -3.00
N GLY A 107 -2.89 -14.82 -1.98
CA GLY A 107 -2.75 -14.36 -0.61
C GLY A 107 -3.59 -15.14 0.38
N ALA A 108 -3.73 -14.60 1.58
CA ALA A 108 -4.53 -15.19 2.65
C ALA A 108 -5.36 -14.14 3.39
N LEU A 109 -6.55 -14.55 3.79
CA LEU A 109 -7.52 -13.78 4.56
C LEU A 109 -7.71 -14.42 5.92
N SER A 110 -7.56 -13.65 6.99
CA SER A 110 -7.96 -14.08 8.35
C SER A 110 -8.21 -12.89 9.26
N ALA A 111 -9.16 -13.05 10.18
CA ALA A 111 -9.37 -12.14 11.30
C ALA A 111 -8.47 -12.48 12.50
N SER A 112 -7.66 -13.54 12.43
CA SER A 112 -6.70 -13.96 13.46
C SER A 112 -5.28 -13.54 13.08
N ALA A 113 -4.60 -12.87 13.99
CA ALA A 113 -3.20 -12.48 13.80
C ALA A 113 -2.27 -13.70 13.77
N SER A 114 -2.54 -14.72 14.58
CA SER A 114 -1.76 -15.97 14.60
C SER A 114 -1.87 -16.71 13.27
N GLU A 115 -3.06 -16.81 12.71
CA GLU A 115 -3.27 -17.46 11.42
C GLU A 115 -2.61 -16.68 10.28
N LEU A 116 -2.75 -15.34 10.24
CA LEU A 116 -2.04 -14.52 9.24
C LEU A 116 -0.52 -14.66 9.36
N ARG A 117 0.01 -14.76 10.59
CA ARG A 117 1.43 -14.99 10.82
C ARG A 117 1.88 -16.33 10.24
N GLU A 118 1.13 -17.41 10.45
CA GLU A 118 1.44 -18.73 9.88
C GLU A 118 1.45 -18.70 8.36
N ARG A 119 0.46 -18.06 7.74
CA ARG A 119 0.39 -17.87 6.29
C ARG A 119 1.54 -17.00 5.77
N LEU A 120 1.89 -15.94 6.49
CA LEU A 120 3.01 -15.07 6.16
C LEU A 120 4.35 -15.82 6.17
N LEU A 121 4.57 -16.75 7.10
CA LEU A 121 5.78 -17.57 7.12
C LEU A 121 5.92 -18.46 5.88
N GLN A 122 4.82 -18.74 5.19
CA GLN A 122 4.75 -19.52 3.95
C GLN A 122 4.67 -18.63 2.70
N TRP A 123 5.09 -17.35 2.78
CA TRP A 123 5.01 -16.40 1.66
C TRP A 123 5.61 -16.92 0.35
N ASN A 124 6.63 -17.76 0.41
CA ASN A 124 7.33 -18.34 -0.73
C ASN A 124 6.53 -19.45 -1.45
N ALA A 125 5.40 -19.90 -0.90
CA ALA A 125 4.48 -20.79 -1.58
C ALA A 125 3.66 -20.06 -2.67
N TYR A 126 3.58 -18.73 -2.62
CA TYR A 126 2.88 -17.92 -3.60
C TYR A 126 3.78 -17.58 -4.79
N SER A 127 3.26 -17.73 -5.99
CA SER A 127 3.99 -17.41 -7.22
C SER A 127 3.89 -15.92 -7.54
N PRO A 128 5.01 -15.17 -7.62
CA PRO A 128 4.99 -13.78 -8.03
C PRO A 128 4.36 -13.56 -9.41
N ARG A 129 4.55 -14.51 -10.30
CA ARG A 129 3.96 -14.48 -11.64
C ARG A 129 2.44 -14.56 -11.58
N ILE A 130 1.87 -15.47 -10.78
CA ILE A 130 0.42 -15.62 -10.62
C ILE A 130 -0.17 -14.36 -10.02
N CYS A 131 0.45 -13.79 -8.97
CA CYS A 131 0.02 -12.53 -8.37
C CYS A 131 -0.03 -11.40 -9.42
N HIS A 132 1.02 -11.27 -10.22
CA HIS A 132 1.09 -10.23 -11.26
C HIS A 132 0.05 -10.45 -12.35
N GLU A 133 -0.07 -11.65 -12.91
CA GLU A 133 -1.03 -11.98 -13.96
C GLU A 133 -2.47 -11.75 -13.48
N TYR A 134 -2.78 -12.15 -12.25
CA TYR A 134 -4.07 -11.91 -11.63
C TYR A 134 -4.42 -10.42 -11.57
N ALA A 135 -3.48 -9.58 -11.09
CA ALA A 135 -3.70 -8.13 -11.03
C ALA A 135 -3.81 -7.51 -12.43
N ARG A 136 -2.95 -7.90 -13.36
CA ARG A 136 -2.95 -7.41 -14.74
C ARG A 136 -4.27 -7.71 -15.45
N ASP A 137 -4.81 -8.90 -15.26
CA ASP A 137 -5.97 -9.36 -16.03
C ASP A 137 -7.30 -8.88 -15.45
N LEU A 138 -7.37 -8.61 -14.13
CA LEU A 138 -8.62 -8.27 -13.46
C LEU A 138 -8.74 -6.82 -12.99
N PHE A 139 -7.63 -6.13 -12.72
CA PHE A 139 -7.62 -4.82 -12.07
C PHE A 139 -6.94 -3.73 -12.89
N ASN A 140 -7.11 -3.76 -14.20
CA ASN A 140 -6.64 -2.71 -15.10
C ASN A 140 -7.77 -1.74 -15.49
N SER A 141 -7.41 -0.59 -16.04
CA SER A 141 -8.35 0.46 -16.42
C SER A 141 -9.31 0.05 -17.53
N GLN A 142 -8.89 -0.84 -18.43
CA GLN A 142 -9.74 -1.32 -19.53
C GLN A 142 -10.86 -2.20 -18.96
N VAL A 143 -10.55 -3.21 -18.16
CA VAL A 143 -11.54 -4.08 -17.51
C VAL A 143 -12.48 -3.27 -16.63
N MET A 144 -11.95 -2.28 -15.91
CA MET A 144 -12.78 -1.36 -15.13
C MET A 144 -13.78 -0.61 -16.03
N ALA A 145 -13.31 -0.02 -17.13
CA ALA A 145 -14.16 0.73 -18.05
C ALA A 145 -15.26 -0.16 -18.68
N GLU A 146 -14.91 -1.36 -19.13
CA GLU A 146 -15.86 -2.33 -19.68
C GLU A 146 -16.98 -2.69 -18.67
N ARG A 147 -16.59 -2.95 -17.41
CA ARG A 147 -17.58 -3.23 -16.34
C ARG A 147 -18.48 -2.03 -16.04
N TYR A 148 -17.95 -0.82 -16.01
CA TYR A 148 -18.76 0.39 -15.83
C TYR A 148 -19.70 0.63 -17.01
N LEU A 149 -19.26 0.45 -18.24
CA LEU A 149 -20.12 0.58 -19.43
C LEU A 149 -21.28 -0.40 -19.38
N ALA A 150 -21.03 -1.66 -19.03
CA ALA A 150 -22.10 -2.64 -18.88
C ALA A 150 -23.11 -2.24 -17.77
N CYS A 151 -22.65 -1.64 -16.67
CA CYS A 151 -23.53 -1.09 -15.65
C CYS A 151 -24.37 0.08 -16.18
N TYR A 152 -23.76 0.98 -16.93
CA TYR A 152 -24.46 2.14 -17.53
C TYR A 152 -25.51 1.71 -18.57
N GLU A 153 -25.20 0.74 -19.43
CA GLU A 153 -26.14 0.16 -20.38
C GLU A 153 -27.36 -0.45 -19.67
N ARG A 154 -27.12 -1.21 -18.58
CA ARG A 154 -28.20 -1.80 -17.78
C ARG A 154 -29.11 -0.73 -17.18
N VAL A 155 -28.52 0.33 -16.58
CA VAL A 155 -29.29 1.41 -15.95
C VAL A 155 -30.03 2.25 -16.98
N SER A 156 -29.40 2.58 -18.11
CA SER A 156 -30.04 3.34 -19.19
C SER A 156 -31.19 2.57 -19.86
N GLY A 157 -31.11 1.24 -19.86
CA GLY A 157 -32.20 0.35 -20.27
C GLY A 157 -33.35 0.18 -19.24
N GLY A 158 -33.29 0.95 -18.13
CA GLY A 158 -34.32 0.90 -17.07
C GLY A 158 -34.09 -0.21 -16.02
N GLY A 159 -32.97 -0.91 -16.08
CA GLY A 159 -32.59 -1.91 -15.08
C GLY A 159 -32.02 -1.28 -13.79
N THR A 160 -31.99 -2.04 -12.72
CA THR A 160 -31.35 -1.67 -11.45
C THR A 160 -30.07 -2.47 -11.24
N LEU A 161 -29.06 -1.88 -10.58
CA LEU A 161 -27.81 -2.57 -10.24
C LEU A 161 -27.92 -3.35 -8.92
N ASN A 162 -28.85 -2.96 -8.05
CA ASN A 162 -29.06 -3.56 -6.75
C ASN A 162 -30.45 -4.16 -6.66
N ASP A 163 -30.60 -5.23 -5.86
CA ASP A 163 -31.89 -5.93 -5.66
C ASP A 163 -32.88 -5.16 -4.75
N GLY A 164 -32.70 -3.84 -4.62
CA GLY A 164 -33.56 -2.97 -3.79
C GLY A 164 -33.32 -3.11 -2.28
N ARG A 165 -32.37 -3.91 -1.83
CA ARG A 165 -31.98 -4.02 -0.42
C ARG A 165 -30.88 -3.03 -0.11
N SER A 166 -31.18 -1.98 0.66
CA SER A 166 -30.15 -1.20 1.32
C SER A 166 -29.65 -1.98 2.53
N PHE A 167 -28.39 -2.37 2.52
CA PHE A 167 -27.77 -2.88 3.73
C PHE A 167 -27.40 -1.68 4.61
N ALA A 168 -28.13 -1.50 5.72
CA ALA A 168 -27.66 -0.62 6.78
C ALA A 168 -26.44 -1.30 7.41
N CYS A 169 -25.24 -0.81 7.07
CA CYS A 169 -24.05 -1.23 7.76
C CYS A 169 -23.97 -0.44 9.08
N ASP A 170 -23.97 -1.15 10.20
CA ASP A 170 -23.69 -0.54 11.49
C ASP A 170 -22.21 -0.17 11.54
N THR A 171 -21.89 1.06 11.15
CA THR A 171 -20.51 1.59 10.99
C THR A 171 -19.78 1.80 12.31
N ALA A 172 -20.44 1.59 13.44
CA ALA A 172 -19.89 1.84 14.76
C ALA A 172 -19.06 0.69 15.34
N CYS A 173 -19.13 -0.51 14.78
CA CYS A 173 -18.44 -1.68 15.32
C CYS A 173 -17.02 -1.81 14.73
N ARG A 174 -16.01 -1.75 15.58
CA ARG A 174 -14.66 -2.17 15.19
C ARG A 174 -14.68 -3.66 14.89
N LEU A 175 -14.32 -4.01 13.67
CA LEU A 175 -14.24 -5.41 13.25
C LEU A 175 -13.13 -6.13 14.03
N PRO A 176 -13.36 -7.38 14.47
CA PRO A 176 -12.41 -8.10 15.28
C PRO A 176 -11.13 -8.41 14.50
N PHE A 177 -10.01 -8.27 15.18
CA PHE A 177 -8.75 -8.87 14.77
C PHE A 177 -8.14 -9.45 16.05
N CYS A 178 -8.32 -10.76 16.22
CA CYS A 178 -7.96 -11.49 17.42
C CYS A 178 -6.52 -12.01 17.34
N GLU A 179 -5.88 -12.13 18.50
CA GLU A 179 -4.58 -12.77 18.67
C GLU A 179 -4.61 -14.28 18.41
#